data_f8a95ec4cd610fa1ca013ae0db012c0e
#
_entry.id   f8a95ec4cd610fa1ca013ae0db012c0e
#
_cell.length_a   1.000
_cell.length_b   1.000
_cell.length_c   1.000
_cell.angle_alpha   90.00
_cell.angle_beta   90.00
_cell.angle_gamma   90.00
#
_symmetry.space_group_name_H-M   'P 1'
#
loop_
_entity.id
_entity.type
_entity.pdbx_description
1 polymer ?
#
loop_
_entity_poly.entity_id
_entity_poly.type
_entity_poly.pdbx_seq_one_letter_code
_entity_poly.pdbx_strand_id
1 'polypeptide(L)' 'MLLGIDVGGTFTDAVVIADEEILAQAKVPTNHEDVLQSILAALDKVLLDGVAQKLQRVVI' A
#
# COMPACT_ATOMS: atom_id res chain seq x y z
N MET A 1 -3.95 11.55 6.30
CA MET A 1 -3.52 10.46 5.43
C MET A 1 -3.84 9.12 6.08
N LEU A 2 -4.41 8.24 5.34
CA LEU A 2 -4.75 6.89 5.81
C LEU A 2 -4.06 5.86 4.95
N LEU A 3 -3.55 4.83 5.59
CA LEU A 3 -3.00 3.67 4.91
C LEU A 3 -3.89 2.48 5.23
N GLY A 4 -4.44 1.86 4.21
CA GLY A 4 -5.29 0.68 4.36
C GLY A 4 -4.61 -0.54 3.77
N ILE A 5 -4.75 -1.67 4.45
CA ILE A 5 -4.22 -2.96 3.98
C ILE A 5 -5.35 -3.96 4.01
N ASP A 6 -5.50 -4.70 2.93
CA ASP A 6 -6.48 -5.78 2.84
C ASP A 6 -5.77 -7.03 2.36
N VAL A 7 -5.73 -8.06 3.20
CA VAL A 7 -5.08 -9.32 2.86
C VAL A 7 -6.14 -10.30 2.40
N GLY A 8 -6.16 -10.57 1.11
CA GLY A 8 -7.06 -11.55 0.52
C GLY A 8 -6.39 -12.89 0.29
N GLY A 9 -7.17 -13.86 -0.13
CA GLY A 9 -6.64 -15.20 -0.40
C GLY A 9 -5.73 -15.26 -1.62
N THR A 10 -5.87 -14.34 -2.56
CA THR A 10 -5.09 -14.32 -3.79
C THR A 10 -4.15 -13.13 -3.85
N PHE A 11 -4.63 -11.96 -3.47
CA PHE A 11 -3.85 -10.73 -3.52
C PHE A 11 -3.95 -9.98 -2.21
N THR A 12 -2.87 -9.27 -1.90
CA THR A 12 -2.81 -8.33 -0.79
C THR A 12 -2.78 -6.92 -1.38
N ASP A 13 -3.70 -6.10 -0.95
CA ASP A 13 -3.86 -4.74 -1.46
C ASP A 13 -3.44 -3.73 -0.40
N ALA A 14 -2.80 -2.66 -0.84
CA ALA A 14 -2.48 -1.52 0.02
C ALA A 14 -2.97 -0.25 -0.67
N VAL A 15 -3.48 0.68 0.10
CA VAL A 15 -3.99 1.94 -0.44
C VAL A 15 -3.61 3.08 0.50
N VAL A 16 -3.22 4.20 -0.09
CA VAL A 16 -2.97 5.45 0.66
C VAL A 16 -4.03 6.44 0.24
N ILE A 17 -4.74 6.97 1.22
CA ILE A 17 -5.83 7.92 1.00
C ILE A 17 -5.51 9.21 1.76
N ALA A 18 -5.66 10.33 1.10
CA ALA A 18 -5.55 11.65 1.73
C ALA A 18 -6.59 12.57 1.13
N ASP A 19 -7.23 13.37 1.99
CA ASP A 19 -8.25 14.34 1.55
C ASP A 19 -9.34 13.72 0.68
N GLU A 20 -9.77 12.52 1.08
CA GLU A 20 -10.82 11.75 0.41
C GLU A 20 -10.43 11.29 -1.01
N GLU A 21 -9.14 11.33 -1.32
CA GLU A 21 -8.62 10.85 -2.59
C GLU A 21 -7.66 9.71 -2.38
N ILE A 22 -7.69 8.76 -3.31
CA ILE A 22 -6.71 7.69 -3.34
C ILE A 22 -5.45 8.24 -4.00
N LEU A 23 -4.36 8.33 -3.23
CA LEU A 23 -3.08 8.82 -3.75
C LEU A 23 -2.27 7.73 -4.41
N ALA A 24 -2.35 6.53 -3.88
CA ALA A 24 -1.60 5.41 -4.41
C ALA A 24 -2.27 4.12 -3.99
N GLN A 25 -2.13 3.09 -4.80
CA GLN A 25 -2.56 1.76 -4.40
C GLN A 25 -1.65 0.74 -5.06
N ALA A 26 -1.49 -0.38 -4.39
CA ALA A 26 -0.64 -1.47 -4.84
C ALA A 26 -1.32 -2.79 -4.56
N LYS A 27 -1.03 -3.77 -5.40
CA LYS A 27 -1.57 -5.10 -5.26
C LYS A 27 -0.43 -6.07 -5.49
N VAL A 28 -0.23 -6.99 -4.56
CA VAL A 28 0.79 -8.02 -4.69
C VAL A 28 0.15 -9.38 -4.43
N PRO A 29 0.68 -10.45 -5.03
CA PRO A 29 0.18 -11.79 -4.71
C PRO A 29 0.39 -12.11 -3.24
N THR A 30 -0.60 -12.73 -2.63
CA THR A 30 -0.49 -13.13 -1.22
C THR A 30 0.39 -14.36 -1.10
N ASN A 31 1.43 -14.27 -0.27
CA ASN A 31 2.27 -15.41 0.05
C ASN A 31 1.70 -16.10 1.29
N HIS A 32 1.05 -17.23 1.09
CA HIS A 32 0.38 -17.93 2.19
C HIS A 32 1.34 -18.50 3.23
N GLU A 33 2.59 -18.69 2.84
CA GLU A 33 3.61 -19.18 3.78
C GLU A 33 4.20 -18.06 4.62
N ASP A 34 4.09 -16.82 4.14
CA ASP A 34 4.60 -15.65 4.84
C ASP A 34 3.73 -14.44 4.51
N VAL A 35 2.61 -14.34 5.18
CA VAL A 35 1.66 -13.25 4.96
C VAL A 35 2.29 -11.90 5.29
N LEU A 36 3.14 -11.85 6.31
CA LEU A 36 3.82 -10.62 6.67
C LEU A 36 4.66 -10.09 5.51
N GLN A 37 5.31 -10.98 4.79
CA GLN A 37 6.11 -10.60 3.63
C GLN A 37 5.23 -9.95 2.55
N SER A 38 4.01 -10.47 2.35
CA SER A 38 3.07 -9.87 1.39
C SER A 38 2.65 -8.47 1.82
N ILE A 39 2.40 -8.29 3.12
CA ILE A 39 2.03 -6.98 3.65
C ILE A 39 3.17 -5.98 3.45
N LEU A 40 4.39 -6.40 3.78
CA LEU A 40 5.56 -5.54 3.62
C LEU A 40 5.80 -5.19 2.16
N ALA A 41 5.61 -6.14 1.25
CA ALA A 41 5.78 -5.89 -0.17
C ALA A 41 4.74 -4.89 -0.69
N ALA A 42 3.50 -5.00 -0.27
CA ALA A 42 2.45 -4.09 -0.66
C ALA A 42 2.69 -2.69 -0.10
N LEU A 43 3.10 -2.60 1.16
CA LEU A 43 3.44 -1.33 1.79
C LEU A 43 4.58 -0.64 1.05
N ASP A 44 5.63 -1.37 0.77
CA ASP A 44 6.80 -0.84 0.09
C ASP A 44 6.41 -0.24 -1.26
N LYS A 45 5.62 -0.97 -2.00
CA LYS A 45 5.19 -0.56 -3.33
C LYS A 45 4.30 0.67 -3.28
N VAL A 46 3.32 0.69 -2.36
CA VAL A 46 2.39 1.81 -2.27
C VAL A 46 3.07 3.07 -1.75
N LEU A 47 4.04 2.92 -0.85
CA LEU A 47 4.77 4.07 -0.32
C LEU A 47 5.68 4.68 -1.39
N LEU A 48 6.31 3.85 -2.21
CA LEU A 48 7.12 4.36 -3.31
C LEU A 48 6.27 5.16 -4.29
N ASP A 49 5.11 4.63 -4.66
CA ASP A 49 4.20 5.33 -5.57
C ASP A 49 3.68 6.63 -4.94
N GLY A 50 3.35 6.58 -3.66
CA GLY A 50 2.87 7.74 -2.95
C GLY A 50 3.91 8.84 -2.85
N VAL A 51 5.15 8.48 -2.59
CA VAL A 51 6.26 9.43 -2.55
C VAL A 51 6.50 10.03 -3.92
N ALA A 52 6.44 9.22 -4.97
CA ALA A 52 6.65 9.71 -6.33
C ALA A 52 5.59 10.74 -6.74
N GLN A 53 4.36 10.57 -6.27
CA GLN A 53 3.28 11.48 -6.61
C GLN A 53 3.20 12.70 -5.70
N LYS A 54 3.56 12.55 -4.44
CA LYS A 54 3.40 13.58 -3.43
C LYS A 54 4.68 13.81 -2.65
N LEU A 55 5.76 13.92 -3.36
CA LEU A 55 7.08 14.03 -2.76
C LEU A 55 7.19 15.17 -1.73
N GLN A 56 6.51 16.26 -1.97
CA GLN A 56 6.55 17.43 -1.09
C GLN A 56 5.58 17.33 0.07
N ARG A 57 4.77 16.30 0.10
CA ARG A 57 3.65 16.23 1.03
C ARG A 57 3.64 14.90 1.78
N VAL A 58 4.78 14.35 1.96
CA VAL A 58 4.88 13.13 2.77
C VAL A 58 4.61 13.52 4.19
N VAL A 59 3.44 13.20 4.67
CA VAL A 59 3.00 13.48 6.02
C VAL A 59 2.62 12.15 6.65
N ILE A 60 3.26 11.86 7.72
CA ILE A 60 3.00 10.63 8.44
C ILE A 60 2.48 10.96 9.82
#